data_e2b3dc4c5ab95c476a8b72e731f5b7e6
#
_entry.id   e2b3dc4c5ab95c476a8b72e731f5b7e6
#
_cell.length_a   1.000
_cell.length_b   1.000
_cell.length_c   1.000
_cell.angle_alpha   90.00
_cell.angle_beta   90.00
_cell.angle_gamma   90.00
#
_symmetry.space_group_name_H-M   'P 1'
#
loop_
_entity.id
_entity.type
_entity.pdbx_description
1 polymer ?
#
loop_
_entity_poly.entity_id
_entity_poly.type
_entity_poly.pdbx_seq_one_letter_code
_entity_poly.pdbx_strand_id
1 'polypeptide(L)'
;MNHYGKILLGVFTTAILVGCTKKETSPEHAQASEVKANKGQVVLNIGDQKGNMRAQLEASGALKNVSYKINWYEFPAAAPVAEALKVDAIDIGYLGDAPFIFANSNGGTAKTIAVYKADPYPVAILVPQNSPIKSAKDLKGKSLAFNKGSISHLLTLKALEQQGLKPEDVTFKFLPPADGKLAVANGSVDAWVVWDPYTAYAELKDHFRVVVNGRGLYSGYTFLAATDKSLKDQNKRVAIQDFIYRLKESQAWAGQHGDEFGKAYAKITGLPEDVGIKAFKRRNASWEPIDNEVIKVSQGTADFYTKYKLIDKKFDVTSSFDTGFKVEQK
;
A
#
# COMPACT_ATOMS: atom_id res chain seq x y z
N MET A 1 24.21 56.46 29.77
CA MET A 1 25.68 56.54 29.76
C MET A 1 26.10 55.71 28.57
N ASN A 2 26.30 56.33 27.38
CA ASN A 2 27.56 56.75 26.75
C ASN A 2 28.52 55.60 26.55
N HIS A 3 29.07 55.25 25.38
CA HIS A 3 29.67 56.06 24.29
C HIS A 3 29.71 55.23 22.98
N TYR A 4 29.40 55.72 21.90
CA TYR A 4 30.02 56.24 20.66
C TYR A 4 31.44 55.73 20.33
N GLY A 5 31.63 55.33 19.08
CA GLY A 5 32.90 55.15 18.40
C GLY A 5 32.70 55.01 16.89
N LYS A 6 32.68 56.12 16.17
CA LYS A 6 32.79 56.29 14.69
C LYS A 6 34.27 56.25 14.31
N ILE A 7 34.54 56.05 13.00
CA ILE A 7 35.66 56.56 12.14
C ILE A 7 36.01 55.47 11.12
N LEU A 8 36.33 55.61 9.87
CA LEU A 8 36.27 56.61 8.78
C LEU A 8 36.72 55.93 7.47
N LEU A 9 36.11 56.22 6.44
CA LEU A 9 36.42 56.47 5.03
C LEU A 9 37.84 56.19 4.52
N GLY A 10 37.93 55.59 3.34
CA GLY A 10 39.11 55.57 2.47
C GLY A 10 38.74 55.21 1.04
N VAL A 11 38.51 56.22 0.20
CA VAL A 11 38.31 56.13 -1.25
C VAL A 11 39.68 56.08 -1.92
N PHE A 12 39.88 55.19 -2.90
CA PHE A 12 40.91 55.36 -3.94
C PHE A 12 40.33 54.94 -5.30
N THR A 13 40.15 55.94 -6.12
CA THR A 13 39.86 55.93 -7.56
C THR A 13 41.17 55.82 -8.33
N THR A 14 41.26 54.91 -9.28
CA THR A 14 42.19 55.09 -10.42
C THR A 14 41.56 54.51 -11.69
N ALA A 15 41.26 55.43 -12.61
CA ALA A 15 40.87 55.15 -13.98
C ALA A 15 42.10 55.08 -14.87
N ILE A 16 42.16 54.11 -15.78
CA ILE A 16 42.97 54.20 -17.01
C ILE A 16 42.13 53.68 -18.17
N LEU A 17 42.00 54.52 -19.15
CA LEU A 17 41.42 54.35 -20.48
C LEU A 17 42.41 53.71 -21.46
N VAL A 18 41.83 53.22 -22.56
CA VAL A 18 42.30 53.09 -23.94
C VAL A 18 42.57 51.70 -24.48
N GLY A 19 41.85 51.40 -25.56
CA GLY A 19 42.30 50.50 -26.61
C GLY A 19 41.22 49.73 -27.34
N CYS A 20 40.52 50.35 -28.31
CA CYS A 20 39.70 49.63 -29.32
C CYS A 20 40.59 48.86 -30.30
N THR A 21 40.31 47.58 -30.54
CA THR A 21 40.48 46.96 -31.89
C THR A 21 39.39 45.93 -32.12
N LYS A 22 38.58 46.16 -33.14
CA LYS A 22 37.66 45.22 -33.75
C LYS A 22 38.42 44.02 -34.33
N LYS A 23 37.98 42.83 -34.04
CA LYS A 23 38.16 41.67 -34.89
C LYS A 23 36.95 40.78 -34.83
N GLU A 24 36.20 40.68 -35.90
CA GLU A 24 35.14 39.71 -36.15
C GLU A 24 35.71 38.31 -36.20
N THR A 25 35.17 37.41 -35.43
CA THR A 25 35.24 35.97 -35.65
C THR A 25 33.95 35.29 -35.18
N SER A 26 33.49 34.38 -36.00
CA SER A 26 32.26 33.61 -36.00
C SER A 26 31.88 32.91 -34.69
N PRO A 27 30.59 32.52 -34.53
CA PRO A 27 30.09 31.96 -33.28
C PRO A 27 30.61 30.52 -33.10
N GLU A 28 31.49 30.36 -32.16
CA GLU A 28 31.93 29.09 -31.65
C GLU A 28 30.94 28.58 -30.57
N HIS A 29 30.61 27.32 -30.69
CA HIS A 29 29.68 26.57 -29.86
C HIS A 29 29.75 26.95 -28.37
N ALA A 30 28.67 27.46 -27.83
CA ALA A 30 28.45 27.47 -26.40
C ALA A 30 28.26 26.02 -25.93
N GLN A 31 29.34 25.43 -25.43
CA GLN A 31 29.23 24.23 -24.59
C GLN A 31 28.43 24.60 -23.34
N ALA A 32 27.20 24.10 -23.27
CA ALA A 32 26.45 24.10 -22.04
C ALA A 32 27.26 23.30 -21.03
N SER A 33 27.85 23.99 -20.06
CA SER A 33 28.43 23.36 -18.89
C SER A 33 27.26 22.68 -18.15
N GLU A 34 27.20 21.34 -18.26
CA GLU A 34 26.36 20.51 -17.39
C GLU A 34 26.73 20.85 -15.94
N VAL A 35 25.86 21.58 -15.28
CA VAL A 35 25.84 21.65 -13.82
C VAL A 35 25.56 20.23 -13.34
N LYS A 36 26.61 19.50 -12.99
CA LYS A 36 26.49 18.25 -12.21
C LYS A 36 25.88 18.64 -10.88
N ALA A 37 24.56 18.63 -10.81
CA ALA A 37 23.84 18.60 -9.55
C ALA A 37 24.38 17.39 -8.79
N ASN A 38 24.90 17.64 -7.62
CA ASN A 38 25.32 16.62 -6.67
C ASN A 38 24.01 15.88 -6.24
N LYS A 39 23.62 14.87 -7.02
CA LYS A 39 22.40 14.10 -6.80
C LYS A 39 22.65 13.24 -5.56
N GLY A 40 22.21 13.72 -4.40
CA GLY A 40 22.08 12.87 -3.23
C GLY A 40 21.37 11.56 -3.60
N GLN A 41 21.76 10.48 -2.99
CA GLN A 41 21.14 9.17 -3.24
C GLN A 41 19.62 9.28 -3.04
N VAL A 42 18.83 8.84 -4.03
CA VAL A 42 17.37 8.80 -3.92
C VAL A 42 16.97 7.89 -2.75
N VAL A 43 16.04 8.35 -1.94
CA VAL A 43 15.49 7.56 -0.82
C VAL A 43 14.01 7.31 -1.09
N LEU A 44 13.60 6.05 -1.04
CA LEU A 44 12.21 5.63 -1.06
C LEU A 44 11.79 5.20 0.35
N ASN A 45 10.81 5.90 0.90
CA ASN A 45 10.12 5.52 2.13
C ASN A 45 8.94 4.62 1.77
N ILE A 46 8.98 3.35 2.17
CA ILE A 46 8.03 2.35 1.71
C ILE A 46 7.22 1.81 2.88
N GLY A 47 5.89 1.94 2.78
CA GLY A 47 4.94 1.36 3.72
C GLY A 47 4.60 -0.06 3.35
N ASP A 48 4.90 -1.01 4.24
CA ASP A 48 4.57 -2.42 4.07
C ASP A 48 3.62 -2.92 5.15
N GLN A 49 2.85 -3.95 4.85
CA GLN A 49 1.94 -4.59 5.79
C GLN A 49 2.46 -5.97 6.17
N LYS A 50 2.92 -6.12 7.42
CA LYS A 50 3.41 -7.39 7.93
C LYS A 50 4.50 -8.03 7.04
N GLY A 51 5.46 -7.24 6.60
CA GLY A 51 6.61 -7.72 5.83
C GLY A 51 6.26 -8.29 4.44
N ASN A 52 5.12 -7.94 3.89
CA ASN A 52 4.55 -8.59 2.71
C ASN A 52 5.39 -8.38 1.44
N MET A 53 5.78 -7.14 1.14
CA MET A 53 6.70 -6.83 0.05
C MET A 53 8.15 -7.09 0.45
N ARG A 54 8.53 -6.63 1.63
CA ARG A 54 9.90 -6.71 2.11
C ARG A 54 10.42 -8.15 2.14
N ALA A 55 9.63 -9.08 2.68
CA ALA A 55 10.07 -10.46 2.82
C ALA A 55 10.40 -11.11 1.47
N GLN A 56 9.58 -10.91 0.43
CA GLN A 56 9.85 -11.49 -0.89
C GLN A 56 11.03 -10.83 -1.59
N LEU A 57 11.19 -9.51 -1.47
CA LEU A 57 12.30 -8.76 -2.06
C LEU A 57 13.64 -9.11 -1.40
N GLU A 58 13.67 -9.27 -0.08
CA GLU A 58 14.89 -9.66 0.64
C GLU A 58 15.23 -11.14 0.39
N ALA A 59 14.24 -12.04 0.45
CA ALA A 59 14.45 -13.49 0.27
C ALA A 59 14.92 -13.83 -1.15
N SER A 60 14.35 -13.21 -2.17
CA SER A 60 14.76 -13.41 -3.56
C SER A 60 16.11 -12.76 -3.91
N GLY A 61 16.61 -11.86 -3.05
CA GLY A 61 17.79 -11.06 -3.35
C GLY A 61 17.54 -9.96 -4.39
N ALA A 62 16.29 -9.64 -4.73
CA ALA A 62 15.93 -8.65 -5.73
C ALA A 62 16.38 -7.22 -5.38
N LEU A 63 16.72 -6.95 -4.12
CA LEU A 63 17.26 -5.65 -3.68
C LEU A 63 18.79 -5.53 -3.84
N LYS A 64 19.47 -6.52 -4.38
CA LYS A 64 20.90 -6.40 -4.69
C LYS A 64 21.12 -5.34 -5.76
N ASN A 65 22.16 -4.52 -5.59
CA ASN A 65 22.58 -3.50 -6.54
C ASN A 65 21.53 -2.43 -6.90
N VAL A 66 20.62 -2.08 -5.97
CA VAL A 66 19.73 -0.94 -6.16
C VAL A 66 20.50 0.38 -6.07
N SER A 67 20.16 1.35 -6.93
CA SER A 67 20.81 2.67 -6.97
C SER A 67 20.22 3.68 -5.98
N TYR A 68 19.18 3.32 -5.27
CA TYR A 68 18.46 4.13 -4.29
C TYR A 68 18.46 3.44 -2.91
N LYS A 69 18.20 4.21 -1.86
CA LYS A 69 18.02 3.70 -0.51
C LYS A 69 16.54 3.40 -0.25
N ILE A 70 16.25 2.33 0.47
CA ILE A 70 14.90 2.00 0.93
C ILE A 70 14.86 2.13 2.46
N ASN A 71 13.88 2.88 2.95
CA ASN A 71 13.46 2.88 4.34
C ASN A 71 12.12 2.15 4.44
N TRP A 72 12.09 1.07 5.20
CA TRP A 72 10.88 0.29 5.43
C TRP A 72 10.12 0.81 6.64
N TYR A 73 8.80 0.97 6.46
CA TYR A 73 7.85 1.32 7.52
C TYR A 73 6.80 0.21 7.59
N GLU A 74 6.79 -0.52 8.72
CA GLU A 74 5.89 -1.65 8.91
C GLU A 74 4.57 -1.20 9.56
N PHE A 75 3.47 -1.66 8.97
CA PHE A 75 2.12 -1.34 9.43
C PHE A 75 1.31 -2.61 9.70
N PRO A 76 0.42 -2.61 10.70
CA PRO A 76 -0.41 -3.77 11.02
C PRO A 76 -1.58 -3.96 10.03
N ALA A 77 -1.98 -2.91 9.30
CA ALA A 77 -3.13 -2.90 8.41
C ALA A 77 -3.05 -1.77 7.37
N ALA A 78 -3.97 -1.74 6.40
CA ALA A 78 -4.01 -0.77 5.32
C ALA A 78 -4.34 0.67 5.76
N ALA A 79 -5.17 0.86 6.79
CA ALA A 79 -5.59 2.20 7.21
C ALA A 79 -4.40 3.08 7.64
N PRO A 80 -3.48 2.64 8.51
CA PRO A 80 -2.29 3.44 8.82
C PRO A 80 -1.33 3.62 7.63
N VAL A 81 -1.28 2.70 6.64
CA VAL A 81 -0.54 2.93 5.39
C VAL A 81 -1.17 4.08 4.60
N ALA A 82 -2.50 4.08 4.47
CA ALA A 82 -3.23 5.14 3.77
C ALA A 82 -3.05 6.51 4.43
N GLU A 83 -3.07 6.58 5.77
CA GLU A 83 -2.79 7.83 6.49
C GLU A 83 -1.35 8.31 6.28
N ALA A 84 -0.37 7.39 6.29
CA ALA A 84 1.03 7.73 6.03
C ALA A 84 1.24 8.25 4.60
N LEU A 85 0.55 7.68 3.60
CA LEU A 85 0.52 8.20 2.23
C LEU A 85 -0.12 9.60 2.18
N LYS A 86 -1.24 9.79 2.87
CA LYS A 86 -1.98 11.06 2.87
C LYS A 86 -1.17 12.25 3.40
N VAL A 87 -0.27 12.00 4.35
CA VAL A 87 0.60 13.02 4.94
C VAL A 87 2.02 13.02 4.39
N ASP A 88 2.29 12.34 3.27
CA ASP A 88 3.60 12.19 2.65
C ASP A 88 4.71 11.63 3.58
N ALA A 89 4.34 10.87 4.61
CA ALA A 89 5.30 10.20 5.51
C ALA A 89 6.00 9.02 4.84
N ILE A 90 5.36 8.43 3.85
CA ILE A 90 5.91 7.39 2.97
C ILE A 90 5.71 7.80 1.51
N ASP A 91 6.58 7.30 0.63
CA ASP A 91 6.52 7.57 -0.81
C ASP A 91 5.56 6.64 -1.55
N ILE A 92 5.64 5.36 -1.19
CA ILE A 92 4.80 4.30 -1.73
C ILE A 92 4.28 3.41 -0.60
N GLY A 93 3.11 2.83 -0.81
CA GLY A 93 2.47 1.92 0.12
C GLY A 93 1.71 0.82 -0.59
N TYR A 94 1.58 -0.32 0.08
CA TYR A 94 0.90 -1.49 -0.40
C TYR A 94 -0.38 -1.71 0.39
N LEU A 95 -1.53 -1.73 -0.30
CA LEU A 95 -2.83 -1.89 0.34
C LEU A 95 -3.89 -2.47 -0.62
N GLY A 96 -4.91 -3.12 -0.09
CA GLY A 96 -6.04 -3.61 -0.88
C GLY A 96 -6.82 -2.47 -1.55
N ASP A 97 -7.54 -2.79 -2.62
CA ASP A 97 -8.38 -1.84 -3.36
C ASP A 97 -9.42 -1.14 -2.47
N ALA A 98 -10.14 -1.91 -1.66
CA ALA A 98 -11.20 -1.39 -0.80
C ALA A 98 -10.70 -0.36 0.23
N PRO A 99 -9.65 -0.60 1.03
CA PRO A 99 -9.11 0.41 1.94
C PRO A 99 -8.48 1.60 1.20
N PHE A 100 -7.90 1.41 0.02
CA PHE A 100 -7.39 2.50 -0.81
C PHE A 100 -8.53 3.43 -1.26
N ILE A 101 -9.61 2.87 -1.82
CA ILE A 101 -10.78 3.62 -2.26
C ILE A 101 -11.43 4.35 -1.07
N PHE A 102 -11.56 3.67 0.08
CA PHE A 102 -12.09 4.30 1.28
C PHE A 102 -11.24 5.49 1.73
N ALA A 103 -9.91 5.37 1.72
CA ALA A 103 -9.02 6.45 2.12
C ALA A 103 -9.05 7.62 1.14
N ASN A 104 -9.03 7.35 -0.18
CA ASN A 104 -9.04 8.39 -1.20
C ASN A 104 -10.38 9.15 -1.23
N SER A 105 -11.52 8.46 -1.04
CA SER A 105 -12.82 9.10 -0.91
C SER A 105 -12.93 10.02 0.32
N ASN A 106 -12.08 9.82 1.32
CA ASN A 106 -11.96 10.64 2.53
C ASN A 106 -10.76 11.64 2.48
N GLY A 107 -10.39 12.06 1.27
CA GLY A 107 -9.39 13.10 1.05
C GLY A 107 -7.95 12.63 0.92
N GLY A 108 -7.72 11.34 0.66
CA GLY A 108 -6.44 10.84 0.18
C GLY A 108 -6.18 11.28 -1.26
N THR A 109 -4.92 11.49 -1.62
CA THR A 109 -4.49 11.92 -2.96
C THR A 109 -3.53 10.94 -3.64
N ALA A 110 -3.25 9.81 -2.99
CA ALA A 110 -2.35 8.80 -3.54
C ALA A 110 -2.90 8.21 -4.85
N LYS A 111 -1.99 7.83 -5.76
CA LYS A 111 -2.32 7.18 -7.03
C LYS A 111 -1.92 5.71 -7.00
N THR A 112 -2.78 4.85 -7.49
CA THR A 112 -2.42 3.46 -7.82
C THR A 112 -1.47 3.47 -9.01
N ILE A 113 -0.29 2.88 -8.84
CA ILE A 113 0.78 2.84 -9.85
C ILE A 113 1.05 1.42 -10.37
N ALA A 114 0.62 0.41 -9.64
CA ALA A 114 0.65 -0.98 -10.08
C ALA A 114 -0.45 -1.77 -9.35
N VAL A 115 -0.95 -2.80 -10.01
CA VAL A 115 -2.04 -3.65 -9.52
C VAL A 115 -1.62 -5.10 -9.61
N TYR A 116 -1.90 -5.87 -8.58
CA TYR A 116 -1.94 -7.30 -8.70
C TYR A 116 -3.22 -7.87 -8.10
N LYS A 117 -3.62 -9.03 -8.61
CA LYS A 117 -4.80 -9.76 -8.20
C LYS A 117 -4.37 -11.02 -7.47
N ALA A 118 -4.93 -11.25 -6.29
CA ALA A 118 -4.71 -12.46 -5.51
C ALA A 118 -6.02 -13.20 -5.30
N ASP A 119 -5.93 -14.51 -4.97
CA ASP A 119 -7.12 -15.26 -4.60
C ASP A 119 -7.81 -14.59 -3.40
N PRO A 120 -9.10 -14.26 -3.52
CA PRO A 120 -9.83 -13.60 -2.44
C PRO A 120 -10.09 -14.49 -1.21
N TYR A 121 -9.88 -15.81 -1.29
CA TYR A 121 -10.17 -16.76 -0.22
C TYR A 121 -9.64 -16.37 1.16
N PRO A 122 -8.40 -15.84 1.30
CA PRO A 122 -7.85 -15.54 2.61
C PRO A 122 -8.55 -14.42 3.39
N VAL A 123 -9.36 -13.60 2.74
CA VAL A 123 -10.22 -12.65 3.46
C VAL A 123 -11.47 -13.40 3.88
N ALA A 124 -11.67 -13.56 5.18
CA ALA A 124 -12.68 -14.49 5.67
C ALA A 124 -13.36 -14.05 6.96
N ILE A 125 -14.61 -14.49 7.13
CA ILE A 125 -15.32 -14.49 8.41
C ILE A 125 -14.97 -15.77 9.13
N LEU A 126 -14.35 -15.65 10.27
CA LEU A 126 -13.83 -16.73 11.09
C LEU A 126 -14.62 -16.83 12.41
N VAL A 127 -14.83 -18.05 12.85
CA VAL A 127 -15.47 -18.35 14.13
C VAL A 127 -14.70 -19.46 14.87
N PRO A 128 -14.76 -19.53 16.18
CA PRO A 128 -14.24 -20.68 16.93
C PRO A 128 -14.80 -22.01 16.42
N GLN A 129 -14.01 -23.10 16.56
CA GLN A 129 -14.38 -24.43 16.09
C GLN A 129 -15.78 -24.87 16.51
N ASN A 130 -16.14 -24.61 17.75
CA ASN A 130 -17.43 -25.03 18.35
C ASN A 130 -18.56 -23.99 18.19
N SER A 131 -18.34 -22.92 17.41
CA SER A 131 -19.37 -21.89 17.19
C SER A 131 -20.63 -22.48 16.52
N PRO A 132 -21.84 -22.07 16.92
CA PRO A 132 -23.08 -22.46 16.25
C PRO A 132 -23.25 -21.82 14.86
N ILE A 133 -22.48 -20.78 14.54
CA ILE A 133 -22.52 -20.09 13.24
C ILE A 133 -21.96 -21.01 12.16
N LYS A 134 -22.78 -21.44 11.19
CA LYS A 134 -22.38 -22.36 10.10
C LYS A 134 -22.36 -21.65 8.73
N SER A 135 -23.10 -20.55 8.59
CA SER A 135 -23.26 -19.83 7.34
C SER A 135 -23.41 -18.32 7.59
N ALA A 136 -23.39 -17.52 6.51
CA ALA A 136 -23.63 -16.08 6.61
C ALA A 136 -25.02 -15.73 7.14
N LYS A 137 -26.04 -16.60 6.97
CA LYS A 137 -27.38 -16.40 7.54
C LYS A 137 -27.39 -16.38 9.06
N ASP A 138 -26.50 -17.16 9.68
CA ASP A 138 -26.42 -17.30 11.13
C ASP A 138 -25.76 -16.09 11.79
N LEU A 139 -25.30 -15.12 10.99
CA LEU A 139 -24.73 -13.86 11.48
C LEU A 139 -25.81 -12.90 12.03
N LYS A 140 -27.09 -13.10 11.74
CA LYS A 140 -28.16 -12.26 12.27
C LYS A 140 -28.15 -12.26 13.80
N GLY A 141 -28.14 -11.06 14.40
CA GLY A 141 -28.05 -10.85 15.83
C GLY A 141 -26.67 -11.09 16.45
N LYS A 142 -25.64 -11.34 15.63
CA LYS A 142 -24.27 -11.62 16.07
C LYS A 142 -23.39 -10.38 16.06
N SER A 143 -22.31 -10.45 16.84
CA SER A 143 -21.27 -9.42 16.89
C SER A 143 -20.05 -9.84 16.08
N LEU A 144 -19.57 -8.94 15.20
CA LEU A 144 -18.44 -9.17 14.31
C LEU A 144 -17.33 -8.15 14.55
N ALA A 145 -16.10 -8.63 14.78
CA ALA A 145 -14.92 -7.78 14.89
C ALA A 145 -14.19 -7.67 13.56
N PHE A 146 -13.90 -6.46 13.12
CA PHE A 146 -13.09 -6.16 11.93
C PHE A 146 -12.60 -4.71 11.91
N ASN A 147 -11.64 -4.42 11.04
CA ASN A 147 -11.10 -3.07 10.90
C ASN A 147 -11.99 -2.21 9.99
N LYS A 148 -12.38 -1.00 10.47
CA LYS A 148 -13.24 -0.08 9.70
C LYS A 148 -12.56 0.36 8.39
N GLY A 149 -13.30 0.39 7.29
CA GLY A 149 -12.80 0.80 5.98
C GLY A 149 -11.85 -0.22 5.31
N SER A 150 -11.63 -1.40 5.94
CA SER A 150 -10.77 -2.45 5.39
C SER A 150 -11.50 -3.35 4.40
N ILE A 151 -10.74 -4.26 3.78
CA ILE A 151 -11.31 -5.33 2.95
C ILE A 151 -12.28 -6.23 3.75
N SER A 152 -12.02 -6.42 5.05
CA SER A 152 -12.93 -7.17 5.94
C SER A 152 -14.27 -6.47 6.12
N HIS A 153 -14.27 -5.14 6.15
CA HIS A 153 -15.52 -4.36 6.19
C HIS A 153 -16.33 -4.57 4.90
N LEU A 154 -15.67 -4.49 3.73
CA LEU A 154 -16.30 -4.76 2.44
C LEU A 154 -16.88 -6.18 2.39
N LEU A 155 -16.07 -7.20 2.76
CA LEU A 155 -16.50 -8.60 2.79
C LEU A 155 -17.72 -8.79 3.68
N THR A 156 -17.71 -8.20 4.89
CA THR A 156 -18.83 -8.31 5.82
C THR A 156 -20.12 -7.79 5.20
N LEU A 157 -20.10 -6.57 4.64
CA LEU A 157 -21.29 -5.97 4.04
C LEU A 157 -21.79 -6.77 2.84
N LYS A 158 -20.90 -7.25 1.97
CA LYS A 158 -21.26 -8.07 0.82
C LYS A 158 -21.82 -9.44 1.22
N ALA A 159 -21.25 -10.06 2.26
CA ALA A 159 -21.76 -11.32 2.80
C ALA A 159 -23.16 -11.16 3.40
N LEU A 160 -23.43 -10.09 4.12
CA LEU A 160 -24.75 -9.77 4.65
C LEU A 160 -25.76 -9.51 3.53
N GLU A 161 -25.41 -8.66 2.55
CA GLU A 161 -26.26 -8.33 1.40
C GLU A 161 -26.67 -9.57 0.63
N GLN A 162 -25.73 -10.50 0.38
CA GLN A 162 -26.00 -11.75 -0.33
C GLN A 162 -27.05 -12.63 0.38
N GLN A 163 -27.20 -12.47 1.70
CA GLN A 163 -28.20 -13.17 2.50
C GLN A 163 -29.45 -12.34 2.78
N GLY A 164 -29.59 -11.16 2.18
CA GLY A 164 -30.69 -10.24 2.46
C GLY A 164 -30.66 -9.62 3.86
N LEU A 165 -29.52 -9.71 4.54
CA LEU A 165 -29.29 -9.07 5.84
C LEU A 165 -28.82 -7.63 5.66
N LYS A 166 -29.21 -6.78 6.61
CA LYS A 166 -28.76 -5.39 6.68
C LYS A 166 -27.63 -5.22 7.69
N PRO A 167 -26.84 -4.14 7.61
CA PRO A 167 -25.83 -3.84 8.64
C PRO A 167 -26.39 -3.82 10.07
N GLU A 168 -27.65 -3.35 10.22
CA GLU A 168 -28.35 -3.24 11.51
C GLU A 168 -28.77 -4.61 12.08
N ASP A 169 -28.76 -5.66 11.28
CA ASP A 169 -29.05 -7.04 11.75
C ASP A 169 -27.89 -7.65 12.53
N VAL A 170 -26.72 -6.98 12.58
CA VAL A 170 -25.51 -7.44 13.26
C VAL A 170 -24.88 -6.31 14.09
N THR A 171 -24.02 -6.64 15.04
CA THR A 171 -23.27 -5.64 15.82
C THR A 171 -21.83 -5.56 15.29
N PHE A 172 -21.43 -4.42 14.79
CA PHE A 172 -20.04 -4.18 14.34
C PHE A 172 -19.16 -3.73 15.50
N LYS A 173 -18.02 -4.37 15.66
CA LYS A 173 -16.95 -4.00 16.58
C LYS A 173 -15.71 -3.65 15.74
N PHE A 174 -15.41 -2.36 15.62
CA PHE A 174 -14.27 -1.89 14.86
C PHE A 174 -12.98 -2.03 15.67
N LEU A 175 -12.26 -3.10 15.44
CA LEU A 175 -11.04 -3.47 16.14
C LEU A 175 -9.88 -3.71 15.17
N PRO A 176 -8.63 -3.36 15.55
CA PRO A 176 -7.44 -3.82 14.87
C PRO A 176 -7.38 -5.36 14.83
N PRO A 177 -6.64 -5.97 13.86
CA PRO A 177 -6.62 -7.41 13.70
C PRO A 177 -6.28 -8.19 14.98
N ALA A 178 -5.25 -7.77 15.72
CA ALA A 178 -4.83 -8.46 16.95
C ALA A 178 -5.91 -8.40 18.04
N ASP A 179 -6.56 -7.24 18.23
CA ASP A 179 -7.62 -7.05 19.21
C ASP A 179 -8.88 -7.82 18.82
N GLY A 180 -9.21 -7.87 17.52
CA GLY A 180 -10.30 -8.69 16.99
C GLY A 180 -10.10 -10.18 17.27
N LYS A 181 -8.85 -10.67 17.13
CA LYS A 181 -8.49 -12.03 17.50
C LYS A 181 -8.75 -12.31 18.98
N LEU A 182 -8.30 -11.44 19.86
CA LEU A 182 -8.50 -11.57 21.30
C LEU A 182 -9.99 -11.52 21.67
N ALA A 183 -10.75 -10.62 21.05
CA ALA A 183 -12.18 -10.45 21.31
C ALA A 183 -12.99 -11.70 20.93
N VAL A 184 -12.67 -12.36 19.82
CA VAL A 184 -13.35 -13.61 19.44
C VAL A 184 -12.89 -14.80 20.28
N ALA A 185 -11.61 -14.85 20.65
CA ALA A 185 -11.07 -15.94 21.47
C ALA A 185 -11.65 -15.95 22.89
N ASN A 186 -11.92 -14.78 23.47
CA ASN A 186 -12.53 -14.66 24.81
C ASN A 186 -14.07 -14.57 24.81
N GLY A 187 -14.71 -14.69 23.62
CA GLY A 187 -16.17 -14.66 23.49
C GLY A 187 -16.82 -13.28 23.58
N SER A 188 -16.04 -12.19 23.56
CA SER A 188 -16.57 -10.81 23.55
C SER A 188 -17.23 -10.45 22.21
N VAL A 189 -16.90 -11.18 21.14
CA VAL A 189 -17.56 -11.12 19.84
C VAL A 189 -17.76 -12.54 19.30
N ASP A 190 -18.75 -12.72 18.42
CA ASP A 190 -19.12 -14.03 17.88
C ASP A 190 -18.25 -14.45 16.68
N ALA A 191 -17.76 -13.48 15.92
CA ALA A 191 -16.97 -13.73 14.72
C ALA A 191 -15.88 -12.68 14.52
N TRP A 192 -14.81 -13.07 13.83
CA TRP A 192 -13.70 -12.20 13.44
C TRP A 192 -13.53 -12.20 11.93
N VAL A 193 -13.45 -11.02 11.32
CA VAL A 193 -13.26 -10.89 9.88
C VAL A 193 -11.89 -10.29 9.61
N VAL A 194 -11.06 -11.04 8.89
CA VAL A 194 -9.65 -10.70 8.72
C VAL A 194 -9.09 -11.30 7.42
N TRP A 195 -7.83 -11.07 7.16
CA TRP A 195 -7.08 -11.53 5.98
C TRP A 195 -5.76 -12.19 6.39
N ASP A 196 -5.06 -12.80 5.42
CA ASP A 196 -3.73 -13.37 5.67
C ASP A 196 -2.69 -12.30 6.05
N PRO A 197 -1.77 -12.65 6.96
CA PRO A 197 -1.51 -13.99 7.53
C PRO A 197 -2.38 -14.35 8.74
N TYR A 198 -3.24 -13.46 9.19
CA TYR A 198 -4.08 -13.69 10.38
C TYR A 198 -5.07 -14.85 10.17
N THR A 199 -5.66 -14.97 8.98
CA THR A 199 -6.57 -16.09 8.65
C THR A 199 -5.82 -17.42 8.71
N ALA A 200 -4.62 -17.52 8.11
CA ALA A 200 -3.81 -18.73 8.17
C ALA A 200 -3.41 -19.07 9.61
N TYR A 201 -3.07 -18.07 10.41
CA TYR A 201 -2.77 -18.26 11.82
C TYR A 201 -3.97 -18.81 12.59
N ALA A 202 -5.14 -18.19 12.42
CA ALA A 202 -6.37 -18.62 13.10
C ALA A 202 -6.76 -20.07 12.74
N GLU A 203 -6.64 -20.44 11.45
CA GLU A 203 -6.91 -21.81 11.01
C GLU A 203 -5.92 -22.84 11.59
N LEU A 204 -4.61 -22.52 11.63
CA LEU A 204 -3.55 -23.47 12.00
C LEU A 204 -3.30 -23.54 13.51
N LYS A 205 -3.42 -22.42 14.22
CA LYS A 205 -3.01 -22.29 15.62
C LYS A 205 -4.18 -22.17 16.59
N ASP A 206 -5.23 -21.47 16.16
CA ASP A 206 -6.41 -21.26 17.00
C ASP A 206 -7.57 -22.19 16.63
N HIS A 207 -7.42 -23.02 15.58
CA HIS A 207 -8.42 -23.95 15.06
C HIS A 207 -9.76 -23.28 14.72
N PHE A 208 -9.72 -22.04 14.24
CA PHE A 208 -10.93 -21.36 13.81
C PHE A 208 -11.41 -21.90 12.46
N ARG A 209 -12.73 -21.81 12.25
CA ARG A 209 -13.37 -22.21 10.99
C ARG A 209 -13.68 -20.97 10.14
N VAL A 210 -13.47 -21.11 8.83
CA VAL A 210 -13.98 -20.18 7.83
C VAL A 210 -15.48 -20.44 7.63
N VAL A 211 -16.30 -19.41 7.81
CA VAL A 211 -17.76 -19.42 7.56
C VAL A 211 -18.07 -18.83 6.19
N VAL A 212 -17.40 -17.72 5.86
CA VAL A 212 -17.49 -17.03 4.57
C VAL A 212 -16.07 -16.66 4.15
N ASN A 213 -15.76 -16.78 2.88
CA ASN A 213 -14.50 -16.32 2.30
C ASN A 213 -14.78 -15.28 1.19
N GLY A 214 -13.73 -14.64 0.71
CA GLY A 214 -13.85 -13.54 -0.23
C GLY A 214 -14.16 -13.92 -1.67
N ARG A 215 -14.06 -15.20 -2.06
CA ARG A 215 -14.34 -15.63 -3.44
C ARG A 215 -15.76 -15.28 -3.86
N GLY A 216 -15.91 -14.60 -5.01
CA GLY A 216 -17.21 -14.14 -5.51
C GLY A 216 -17.78 -12.91 -4.79
N LEU A 217 -17.11 -12.40 -3.74
CA LEU A 217 -17.57 -11.24 -2.98
C LEU A 217 -16.74 -9.98 -3.24
N TYR A 218 -15.48 -10.10 -3.62
CA TYR A 218 -14.65 -8.96 -4.00
C TYR A 218 -13.60 -9.33 -5.05
N SER A 219 -12.89 -8.33 -5.58
CA SER A 219 -12.00 -8.45 -6.73
C SER A 219 -10.74 -9.27 -6.49
N GLY A 220 -10.19 -9.22 -5.28
CA GLY A 220 -8.84 -9.69 -4.98
C GLY A 220 -7.75 -8.69 -5.37
N TYR A 221 -8.08 -7.50 -5.83
CA TYR A 221 -7.10 -6.49 -6.20
C TYR A 221 -6.35 -5.94 -4.99
N THR A 222 -5.07 -5.76 -5.20
CA THR A 222 -4.17 -5.06 -4.28
C THR A 222 -3.37 -4.04 -5.07
N PHE A 223 -3.23 -2.87 -4.50
CA PHE A 223 -2.62 -1.71 -5.12
C PHE A 223 -1.26 -1.40 -4.50
N LEU A 224 -0.29 -1.13 -5.34
CA LEU A 224 0.87 -0.33 -4.97
C LEU A 224 0.49 1.12 -5.27
N ALA A 225 0.45 1.94 -4.24
CA ALA A 225 0.05 3.33 -4.34
C ALA A 225 1.23 4.25 -4.03
N ALA A 226 1.31 5.39 -4.71
CA ALA A 226 2.34 6.40 -4.51
C ALA A 226 1.72 7.78 -4.25
N THR A 227 2.43 8.63 -3.52
CA THR A 227 1.99 10.00 -3.27
C THR A 227 2.19 10.88 -4.50
N ASP A 228 1.34 11.88 -4.69
CA ASP A 228 1.49 12.88 -5.74
C ASP A 228 2.86 13.59 -5.69
N LYS A 229 3.38 13.81 -4.48
CA LYS A 229 4.69 14.41 -4.25
C LYS A 229 5.81 13.54 -4.83
N SER A 230 5.79 12.24 -4.55
CA SER A 230 6.79 11.29 -5.05
C SER A 230 6.68 11.10 -6.57
N LEU A 231 5.48 11.16 -7.12
CA LEU A 231 5.23 11.04 -8.56
C LEU A 231 5.67 12.28 -9.35
N LYS A 232 5.73 13.46 -8.73
CA LYS A 232 6.27 14.68 -9.35
C LYS A 232 7.79 14.75 -9.33
N ASP A 233 8.46 14.01 -8.44
CA ASP A 233 9.92 13.89 -8.40
C ASP A 233 10.39 12.85 -9.42
N GLN A 234 11.03 13.31 -10.50
CA GLN A 234 11.48 12.45 -11.59
C GLN A 234 12.48 11.39 -11.13
N ASN A 235 13.35 11.68 -10.17
CA ASN A 235 14.32 10.70 -9.67
C ASN A 235 13.61 9.61 -8.85
N LYS A 236 12.63 10.00 -8.01
CA LYS A 236 11.79 9.02 -7.29
C LYS A 236 10.95 8.20 -8.26
N ARG A 237 10.39 8.82 -9.29
CA ARG A 237 9.60 8.11 -10.30
C ARG A 237 10.40 7.00 -11.00
N VAL A 238 11.68 7.27 -11.35
CA VAL A 238 12.59 6.25 -11.90
C VAL A 238 12.87 5.14 -10.89
N ALA A 239 13.15 5.48 -9.64
CA ALA A 239 13.39 4.51 -8.58
C ALA A 239 12.14 3.65 -8.28
N ILE A 240 10.95 4.25 -8.31
CA ILE A 240 9.67 3.55 -8.14
C ILE A 240 9.44 2.56 -9.30
N GLN A 241 9.76 2.96 -10.53
CA GLN A 241 9.64 2.05 -11.68
C GLN A 241 10.57 0.82 -11.55
N ASP A 242 11.82 1.02 -11.15
CA ASP A 242 12.75 -0.09 -10.87
C ASP A 242 12.24 -0.96 -9.69
N PHE A 243 11.70 -0.34 -8.64
CA PHE A 243 11.12 -1.07 -7.52
C PHE A 243 9.94 -1.97 -7.94
N ILE A 244 9.07 -1.51 -8.83
CA ILE A 244 7.94 -2.30 -9.37
C ILE A 244 8.46 -3.54 -10.10
N TYR A 245 9.48 -3.41 -10.94
CA TYR A 245 10.07 -4.55 -11.63
C TYR A 245 10.65 -5.58 -10.67
N ARG A 246 11.42 -5.11 -9.68
CA ARG A 246 12.02 -5.99 -8.65
C ARG A 246 10.95 -6.67 -7.79
N LEU A 247 9.87 -5.97 -7.48
CA LEU A 247 8.74 -6.53 -6.74
C LEU A 247 8.06 -7.65 -7.57
N LYS A 248 7.87 -7.45 -8.88
CA LYS A 248 7.33 -8.49 -9.77
C LYS A 248 8.25 -9.70 -9.85
N GLU A 249 9.55 -9.49 -10.06
CA GLU A 249 10.54 -10.57 -10.10
C GLU A 249 10.58 -11.36 -8.78
N SER A 250 10.56 -10.66 -7.65
CA SER A 250 10.55 -11.28 -6.33
C SER A 250 9.28 -12.10 -6.07
N GLN A 251 8.15 -11.65 -6.59
CA GLN A 251 6.88 -12.39 -6.50
C GLN A 251 6.91 -13.65 -7.36
N ALA A 252 7.46 -13.57 -8.58
CA ALA A 252 7.64 -14.74 -9.44
C ALA A 252 8.57 -15.77 -8.80
N TRP A 253 9.70 -15.29 -8.24
CA TRP A 253 10.64 -16.13 -7.48
C TRP A 253 9.92 -16.82 -6.30
N ALA A 254 9.19 -16.06 -5.49
CA ALA A 254 8.48 -16.57 -4.33
C ALA A 254 7.42 -17.62 -4.72
N GLY A 255 6.77 -17.47 -5.88
CA GLY A 255 5.85 -18.47 -6.44
C GLY A 255 6.50 -19.81 -6.74
N GLN A 256 7.76 -19.80 -7.15
CA GLN A 256 8.56 -21.00 -7.43
C GLN A 256 9.23 -21.59 -6.17
N HIS A 257 9.48 -20.75 -5.14
CA HIS A 257 10.23 -21.07 -3.92
C HIS A 257 9.37 -20.88 -2.66
N GLY A 258 8.10 -21.34 -2.72
CA GLY A 258 7.10 -21.04 -1.68
C GLY A 258 7.50 -21.45 -0.27
N ASP A 259 8.26 -22.54 -0.08
CA ASP A 259 8.72 -22.97 1.23
C ASP A 259 9.87 -22.10 1.75
N GLU A 260 10.83 -21.74 0.89
CA GLU A 260 11.93 -20.84 1.25
C GLU A 260 11.38 -19.43 1.59
N PHE A 261 10.48 -18.94 0.77
CA PHE A 261 9.80 -17.67 1.04
C PHE A 261 9.02 -17.71 2.35
N GLY A 262 8.24 -18.79 2.60
CA GLY A 262 7.47 -18.94 3.84
C GLY A 262 8.35 -18.87 5.09
N LYS A 263 9.54 -19.50 5.05
CA LYS A 263 10.56 -19.41 6.12
C LYS A 263 11.09 -17.99 6.30
N ALA A 264 11.45 -17.34 5.21
CA ALA A 264 11.94 -15.95 5.24
C ALA A 264 10.86 -14.99 5.77
N TYR A 265 9.62 -15.16 5.32
CA TYR A 265 8.47 -14.40 5.78
C TYR A 265 8.21 -14.59 7.29
N ALA A 266 8.24 -15.83 7.75
CA ALA A 266 8.11 -16.14 9.18
C ALA A 266 9.19 -15.46 10.03
N LYS A 267 10.44 -15.48 9.57
CA LYS A 267 11.57 -14.80 10.26
C LYS A 267 11.37 -13.29 10.34
N ILE A 268 10.89 -12.64 9.29
CA ILE A 268 10.68 -11.19 9.24
C ILE A 268 9.48 -10.77 10.10
N THR A 269 8.40 -11.55 10.06
CA THR A 269 7.13 -11.22 10.72
C THR A 269 7.01 -11.70 12.15
N GLY A 270 7.89 -12.62 12.58
CA GLY A 270 7.80 -13.32 13.87
C GLY A 270 6.66 -14.35 13.93
N LEU A 271 6.05 -14.71 12.79
CA LEU A 271 4.99 -15.72 12.71
C LEU A 271 5.57 -17.14 12.61
N PRO A 272 4.81 -18.18 13.00
CA PRO A 272 5.20 -19.55 12.75
C PRO A 272 5.41 -19.83 11.27
N GLU A 273 6.40 -20.66 10.92
CA GLU A 273 6.79 -20.98 9.55
C GLU A 273 5.63 -21.53 8.70
N ASP A 274 4.88 -22.48 9.26
CA ASP A 274 3.72 -23.10 8.60
C ASP A 274 2.59 -22.09 8.28
N VAL A 275 2.46 -21.04 9.09
CA VAL A 275 1.55 -19.91 8.84
C VAL A 275 2.03 -19.10 7.63
N GLY A 276 3.32 -18.77 7.58
CA GLY A 276 3.91 -18.07 6.45
C GLY A 276 3.77 -18.84 5.15
N ILE A 277 4.10 -20.13 5.17
CA ILE A 277 3.98 -21.04 4.01
C ILE A 277 2.53 -21.12 3.53
N LYS A 278 1.56 -21.35 4.44
CA LYS A 278 0.14 -21.44 4.08
C LYS A 278 -0.39 -20.15 3.49
N ALA A 279 -0.10 -19.01 4.14
CA ALA A 279 -0.56 -17.70 3.69
C ALA A 279 -0.05 -17.37 2.29
N PHE A 280 1.19 -17.74 1.98
CA PHE A 280 1.77 -17.46 0.68
C PHE A 280 1.27 -18.42 -0.41
N LYS A 281 1.31 -19.73 -0.19
CA LYS A 281 0.94 -20.75 -1.21
C LYS A 281 -0.48 -20.59 -1.75
N ARG A 282 -1.43 -20.09 -0.93
CA ARG A 282 -2.82 -19.89 -1.37
C ARG A 282 -3.09 -18.52 -2.02
N ARG A 283 -2.10 -17.63 -2.08
CA ARG A 283 -2.28 -16.29 -2.64
C ARG A 283 -2.59 -16.31 -4.13
N ASN A 284 -1.92 -17.18 -4.90
CA ASN A 284 -2.08 -17.35 -6.35
C ASN A 284 -2.23 -16.01 -7.08
N ALA A 285 -1.21 -15.13 -6.93
CA ALA A 285 -1.29 -13.75 -7.37
C ALA A 285 -0.71 -13.53 -8.77
N SER A 286 -1.34 -12.67 -9.57
CA SER A 286 -0.89 -12.21 -10.89
C SER A 286 -0.85 -10.69 -10.95
N TRP A 287 0.06 -10.14 -11.77
CA TRP A 287 0.08 -8.72 -12.08
C TRP A 287 -0.95 -8.40 -13.15
N GLU A 288 -1.71 -7.32 -12.92
CA GLU A 288 -2.76 -6.89 -13.83
C GLU A 288 -2.41 -5.51 -14.41
N PRO A 289 -2.75 -5.25 -15.67
CA PRO A 289 -2.66 -3.90 -16.21
C PRO A 289 -3.65 -2.98 -15.51
N ILE A 290 -3.30 -1.70 -15.38
CA ILE A 290 -4.27 -0.67 -14.98
C ILE A 290 -5.11 -0.33 -16.21
N ASP A 291 -6.17 -1.09 -16.45
CA ASP A 291 -7.08 -0.94 -17.57
C ASP A 291 -8.49 -0.52 -17.14
N ASN A 292 -9.39 -0.44 -18.11
CA ASN A 292 -10.78 -0.08 -17.84
C ASN A 292 -11.51 -1.07 -16.94
N GLU A 293 -11.12 -2.34 -16.91
CA GLU A 293 -11.75 -3.34 -16.05
C GLU A 293 -11.36 -3.13 -14.59
N VAL A 294 -10.06 -2.89 -14.32
CA VAL A 294 -9.58 -2.54 -12.97
C VAL A 294 -10.27 -1.28 -12.45
N ILE A 295 -10.36 -0.23 -13.28
CA ILE A 295 -11.02 1.03 -12.91
C ILE A 295 -12.51 0.81 -12.65
N LYS A 296 -13.21 0.06 -13.52
CA LYS A 296 -14.63 -0.25 -13.37
C LYS A 296 -14.94 -1.06 -12.10
N VAL A 297 -14.15 -2.07 -11.81
CA VAL A 297 -14.28 -2.87 -10.57
C VAL A 297 -14.05 -2.01 -9.33
N SER A 298 -13.05 -1.14 -9.39
CA SER A 298 -12.76 -0.18 -8.32
C SER A 298 -13.90 0.83 -8.13
N GLN A 299 -14.50 1.32 -9.23
CA GLN A 299 -15.69 2.17 -9.17
C GLN A 299 -16.88 1.45 -8.52
N GLY A 300 -17.07 0.16 -8.85
CA GLY A 300 -18.08 -0.66 -8.19
C GLY A 300 -17.91 -0.76 -6.67
N THR A 301 -16.66 -0.79 -6.18
CA THR A 301 -16.37 -0.74 -4.74
C THR A 301 -16.71 0.63 -4.13
N ALA A 302 -16.40 1.73 -4.82
CA ALA A 302 -16.77 3.08 -4.39
C ALA A 302 -18.29 3.28 -4.35
N ASP A 303 -19.00 2.83 -5.39
CA ASP A 303 -20.45 2.90 -5.46
C ASP A 303 -21.11 2.06 -4.35
N PHE A 304 -20.54 0.90 -4.05
CA PHE A 304 -20.97 0.06 -2.93
C PHE A 304 -20.80 0.77 -1.59
N TYR A 305 -19.67 1.44 -1.37
CA TYR A 305 -19.44 2.22 -0.15
C TYR A 305 -20.39 3.41 -0.04
N THR A 306 -20.72 4.06 -1.15
CA THR A 306 -21.73 5.13 -1.18
C THR A 306 -23.12 4.58 -0.81
N LYS A 307 -23.51 3.43 -1.36
CA LYS A 307 -24.77 2.74 -1.05
C LYS A 307 -24.94 2.47 0.45
N TYR A 308 -23.87 2.03 1.10
CA TYR A 308 -23.86 1.73 2.54
C TYR A 308 -23.47 2.92 3.42
N LYS A 309 -23.41 4.14 2.84
CA LYS A 309 -23.10 5.39 3.56
C LYS A 309 -21.77 5.34 4.34
N LEU A 310 -20.79 4.58 3.80
CA LEU A 310 -19.44 4.55 4.35
C LEU A 310 -18.61 5.72 3.83
N ILE A 311 -18.99 6.27 2.69
CA ILE A 311 -18.49 7.52 2.12
C ILE A 311 -19.68 8.43 1.85
N ASP A 312 -19.51 9.71 2.17
CA ASP A 312 -20.62 10.68 2.16
C ASP A 312 -21.01 11.14 0.75
N LYS A 313 -20.09 11.07 -0.20
CA LYS A 313 -20.28 11.57 -1.56
C LYS A 313 -19.89 10.51 -2.59
N LYS A 314 -20.55 10.56 -3.73
CA LYS A 314 -20.13 9.78 -4.90
C LYS A 314 -18.66 10.11 -5.22
N PHE A 315 -17.84 9.09 -5.34
CA PHE A 315 -16.41 9.20 -5.59
C PHE A 315 -16.05 8.61 -6.94
N ASP A 316 -15.51 9.44 -7.85
CA ASP A 316 -14.96 8.99 -9.12
C ASP A 316 -13.51 8.51 -8.90
N VAL A 317 -13.28 7.21 -9.06
CA VAL A 317 -11.98 6.59 -8.81
C VAL A 317 -10.97 6.86 -9.93
N THR A 318 -11.38 7.32 -11.11
CA THR A 318 -10.52 7.45 -12.30
C THR A 318 -9.27 8.27 -12.01
N SER A 319 -9.43 9.36 -11.26
CA SER A 319 -8.32 10.23 -10.88
C SER A 319 -7.33 9.59 -9.90
N SER A 320 -7.65 8.44 -9.32
CA SER A 320 -6.81 7.70 -8.36
C SER A 320 -5.83 6.72 -9.01
N PHE A 321 -5.69 6.75 -10.33
CA PHE A 321 -4.78 5.87 -11.07
C PHE A 321 -3.73 6.67 -11.85
N ASP A 322 -2.49 6.18 -11.86
CA ASP A 322 -1.40 6.62 -12.75
C ASP A 322 -0.97 5.45 -13.62
N THR A 323 -1.37 5.48 -14.90
CA THR A 323 -1.08 4.44 -15.89
C THR A 323 0.31 4.55 -16.52
N GLY A 324 1.12 5.52 -16.08
CA GLY A 324 2.45 5.78 -16.66
C GLY A 324 3.53 4.79 -16.21
N PHE A 325 3.25 3.90 -15.25
CA PHE A 325 4.15 2.84 -14.81
C PHE A 325 3.90 1.53 -15.56
N LYS A 326 4.95 0.72 -15.66
CA LYS A 326 4.90 -0.58 -16.33
C LYS A 326 5.30 -1.68 -15.38
N VAL A 327 4.60 -2.79 -15.45
CA VAL A 327 4.92 -4.00 -14.68
C VAL A 327 5.77 -5.00 -15.48
N GLU A 328 6.04 -4.73 -16.77
CA GLU A 328 6.89 -5.53 -17.64
C GLU A 328 8.08 -4.70 -18.15
N GLN A 329 9.28 -5.26 -18.08
CA GLN A 329 10.42 -4.73 -18.80
C GLN A 329 10.22 -5.05 -20.29
N LYS A 330 10.52 -4.07 -21.18
CA LYS A 330 10.51 -4.29 -22.62
C LYS A 330 11.72 -5.13 -23.04
#